data_a2fa54664720399b66ac1e9a280ed402
#
_entry.id   a2fa54664720399b66ac1e9a280ed402
#
_cell.length_a   1.000
_cell.length_b   1.000
_cell.length_c   1.000
_cell.angle_alpha   90.00
_cell.angle_beta   90.00
_cell.angle_gamma   90.00
#
_symmetry.space_group_name_H-M   'P 1'
#
loop_
_entity.id
_entity.type
_entity.pdbx_description
1 polymer ?
#
loop_
_entity_poly.entity_id
_entity_poly.type
_entity_poly.pdbx_seq_one_letter_code
_entity_poly.pdbx_strand_id
1 'polypeptide(L)'
;AFLGQTEKEADKTADSACRNPRTKGLFLTDKEIKDLITYAQKRNVDLVPEIDAPAHMGGFLKLAENSSQKEACDLQADDGELDLSDPQSVVFVQKLYDEYAALFQGCRYFHIGCDELFSATDEETAAYISQISGLLMQKGYTVRIWNDLLTKSNIRKISRKIQVTYWSYDGDTEDPDEKSARRASRVSAAQLQSLGFQVLLYNSYYLYYIPSADNDSTEDRAYMVNDLKAHW
;
A
#
# COMPACT_ATOMS: atom_id res chain seq x y z
N ALA A 1 -2.59 21.06 -0.22
CA ALA A 1 -2.44 19.67 -0.72
C ALA A 1 -1.64 19.66 -2.01
N PHE A 2 -0.75 18.67 -2.19
CA PHE A 2 0.11 18.55 -3.39
C PHE A 2 -0.72 18.50 -4.68
N LEU A 3 -1.84 17.79 -4.69
CA LEU A 3 -2.75 17.73 -5.81
C LEU A 3 -3.69 18.96 -5.92
N GLY A 4 -3.59 19.90 -5.00
CA GLY A 4 -4.23 21.23 -5.07
C GLY A 4 -5.76 21.20 -5.02
N GLN A 5 -6.37 20.11 -4.59
CA GLN A 5 -7.83 19.97 -4.60
C GLN A 5 -8.49 20.54 -3.36
N THR A 6 -9.62 21.18 -3.56
CA THR A 6 -10.56 21.55 -2.51
C THR A 6 -11.47 20.37 -2.15
N GLU A 7 -12.06 20.37 -0.94
CA GLU A 7 -13.10 19.40 -0.54
C GLU A 7 -14.19 19.23 -1.61
N LYS A 8 -14.61 20.34 -2.22
CA LYS A 8 -15.66 20.34 -3.23
C LYS A 8 -15.24 19.63 -4.54
N GLU A 9 -13.98 19.65 -4.87
CA GLU A 9 -13.43 18.94 -6.04
C GLU A 9 -13.23 17.46 -5.75
N ALA A 10 -12.74 17.13 -4.56
CA ALA A 10 -12.65 15.74 -4.09
C ALA A 10 -14.01 15.05 -4.04
N ASP A 11 -15.06 15.76 -3.57
CA ASP A 11 -16.44 15.25 -3.56
C ASP A 11 -16.99 14.86 -4.94
N LYS A 12 -16.47 15.45 -6.02
CA LYS A 12 -16.91 15.12 -7.38
C LYS A 12 -16.26 13.86 -7.95
N THR A 13 -15.10 13.49 -7.43
CA THR A 13 -14.28 12.39 -7.96
C THR A 13 -14.39 11.12 -7.13
N ALA A 14 -14.86 11.20 -5.89
CA ALA A 14 -14.96 10.06 -4.99
C ALA A 14 -16.27 9.27 -5.17
N ASP A 15 -16.23 7.98 -4.91
CA ASP A 15 -17.39 7.10 -4.91
C ASP A 15 -18.33 7.47 -3.75
N SER A 16 -19.62 7.63 -4.07
CA SER A 16 -20.66 8.00 -3.09
C SER A 16 -20.89 6.97 -1.98
N ALA A 17 -20.39 5.74 -2.15
CA ALA A 17 -20.47 4.67 -1.15
C ALA A 17 -19.56 4.90 0.07
N CYS A 18 -18.48 5.67 -0.09
CA CYS A 18 -17.45 5.87 0.94
C CYS A 18 -17.61 7.15 1.77
N ARG A 19 -18.82 7.58 2.07
CA ARG A 19 -19.06 8.82 2.84
C ARG A 19 -18.65 8.69 4.30
N ASN A 20 -17.86 9.66 4.77
CA ASN A 20 -17.60 9.84 6.19
C ASN A 20 -18.93 10.06 6.96
N PRO A 21 -19.31 9.20 7.91
CA PRO A 21 -20.61 9.29 8.58
C PRO A 21 -20.79 10.56 9.42
N ARG A 22 -19.70 11.20 9.83
CA ARG A 22 -19.72 12.44 10.65
C ARG A 22 -19.86 13.68 9.81
N THR A 23 -18.99 13.86 8.85
CA THR A 23 -18.90 15.08 8.03
C THR A 23 -19.80 15.02 6.81
N LYS A 24 -20.29 13.81 6.44
CA LYS A 24 -20.94 13.52 5.17
C LYS A 24 -20.06 13.76 3.95
N GLY A 25 -18.78 14.11 4.16
CA GLY A 25 -17.74 14.16 3.16
C GLY A 25 -17.27 12.76 2.78
N LEU A 26 -16.46 12.68 1.75
CA LEU A 26 -15.98 11.42 1.17
C LEU A 26 -14.57 11.06 1.67
N PHE A 27 -14.02 11.81 2.59
CA PHE A 27 -12.67 11.66 3.12
C PHE A 27 -12.59 12.14 4.59
N LEU A 28 -11.52 11.76 5.26
CA LEU A 28 -11.16 12.30 6.56
C LEU A 28 -10.41 13.63 6.37
N THR A 29 -10.78 14.64 7.15
CA THR A 29 -10.05 15.90 7.19
C THR A 29 -8.71 15.72 7.91
N ASP A 30 -7.75 16.61 7.64
CA ASP A 30 -6.46 16.64 8.35
C ASP A 30 -6.61 16.67 9.88
N LYS A 31 -7.64 17.41 10.34
CA LYS A 31 -7.94 17.47 11.77
C LYS A 31 -8.42 16.13 12.32
N GLU A 32 -9.30 15.43 11.61
CA GLU A 32 -9.79 14.11 12.02
C GLU A 32 -8.67 13.07 12.04
N ILE A 33 -7.76 13.11 11.06
CA ILE A 33 -6.57 12.25 11.03
C ILE A 33 -5.69 12.52 12.26
N LYS A 34 -5.38 13.78 12.58
CA LYS A 34 -4.59 14.15 13.75
C LYS A 34 -5.27 13.76 15.07
N ASP A 35 -6.58 13.93 15.16
CA ASP A 35 -7.37 13.50 16.31
C ASP A 35 -7.33 11.97 16.46
N LEU A 36 -7.41 11.23 15.35
CA LEU A 36 -7.34 9.77 15.32
C LEU A 36 -5.96 9.26 15.76
N ILE A 37 -4.87 9.87 15.28
CA ILE A 37 -3.51 9.56 15.72
C ILE A 37 -3.40 9.74 17.24
N THR A 38 -3.85 10.88 17.74
CA THR A 38 -3.82 11.17 19.19
C THR A 38 -4.67 10.18 19.99
N TYR A 39 -5.83 9.80 19.46
CA TYR A 39 -6.72 8.84 20.09
C TYR A 39 -6.10 7.44 20.18
N ALA A 40 -5.44 6.99 19.12
CA ALA A 40 -4.76 5.71 19.05
C ALA A 40 -3.57 5.66 20.02
N GLN A 41 -2.72 6.69 20.00
CA GLN A 41 -1.56 6.80 20.88
C GLN A 41 -1.93 6.70 22.37
N LYS A 42 -3.01 7.36 22.79
CA LYS A 42 -3.54 7.27 24.17
C LYS A 42 -3.98 5.87 24.58
N ARG A 43 -4.09 4.95 23.62
CA ARG A 43 -4.50 3.55 23.81
C ARG A 43 -3.41 2.55 23.49
N ASN A 44 -2.18 3.02 23.30
CA ASN A 44 -1.05 2.21 22.89
C ASN A 44 -1.32 1.44 21.58
N VAL A 45 -2.02 2.09 20.63
CA VAL A 45 -2.27 1.58 19.29
C VAL A 45 -1.44 2.40 18.31
N ASP A 46 -0.61 1.75 17.52
CA ASP A 46 0.09 2.38 16.41
C ASP A 46 -0.84 2.46 15.18
N LEU A 47 -1.08 3.66 14.68
CA LEU A 47 -1.65 3.83 13.34
C LEU A 47 -0.55 3.68 12.31
N VAL A 48 -0.85 2.92 11.27
CA VAL A 48 0.05 2.71 10.13
C VAL A 48 -0.63 3.32 8.91
N PRO A 49 -0.26 4.54 8.49
CA PRO A 49 -0.73 5.07 7.22
C PRO A 49 -0.17 4.25 6.08
N GLU A 50 -0.98 4.08 5.05
CA GLU A 50 -0.59 3.45 3.81
C GLU A 50 -0.93 4.36 2.63
N ILE A 51 0.01 4.51 1.71
CA ILE A 51 -0.21 4.96 0.35
C ILE A 51 0.34 3.88 -0.52
N ASP A 52 -0.55 3.24 -1.24
CA ASP A 52 -0.17 2.16 -2.12
C ASP A 52 0.37 2.72 -3.43
N ALA A 53 1.63 2.39 -3.71
CA ALA A 53 2.36 2.79 -4.89
C ALA A 53 3.52 1.79 -5.13
N PRO A 54 3.98 1.61 -6.37
CA PRO A 54 3.67 2.35 -7.60
C PRO A 54 2.48 1.81 -8.39
N ALA A 55 1.90 0.67 -7.99
CA ALA A 55 0.59 0.21 -8.46
C ALA A 55 -0.53 0.83 -7.61
N HIS A 56 -1.79 0.52 -7.93
CA HIS A 56 -2.99 1.03 -7.26
C HIS A 56 -3.11 2.57 -7.22
N MET A 57 -2.39 3.26 -8.12
CA MET A 57 -2.34 4.73 -8.20
C MET A 57 -3.52 5.38 -8.93
N GLY A 58 -4.47 4.58 -9.45
CA GLY A 58 -5.59 5.08 -10.27
C GLY A 58 -6.39 6.22 -9.62
N GLY A 59 -6.61 6.15 -8.31
CA GLY A 59 -7.27 7.22 -7.55
C GLY A 59 -6.47 8.52 -7.54
N PHE A 60 -5.16 8.46 -7.33
CA PHE A 60 -4.26 9.62 -7.33
C PHE A 60 -4.10 10.21 -8.72
N LEU A 61 -3.97 9.39 -9.75
CA LEU A 61 -3.88 9.83 -11.15
C LEU A 61 -5.16 10.55 -11.57
N LYS A 62 -6.33 10.01 -11.23
CA LYS A 62 -7.62 10.66 -11.48
C LYS A 62 -7.75 12.02 -10.76
N LEU A 63 -7.19 12.14 -9.56
CA LEU A 63 -7.13 13.43 -8.87
C LEU A 63 -6.15 14.38 -9.56
N ALA A 64 -5.02 13.87 -10.04
CA ALA A 64 -4.02 14.66 -10.77
C ALA A 64 -4.56 15.26 -12.06
N GLU A 65 -5.40 14.53 -12.79
CA GLU A 65 -6.06 14.97 -14.04
C GLU A 65 -6.71 16.35 -13.95
N ASN A 66 -7.33 16.64 -12.80
CA ASN A 66 -8.05 17.88 -12.52
C ASN A 66 -7.24 18.87 -11.67
N SER A 67 -5.94 18.71 -11.58
CA SER A 67 -5.04 19.52 -10.76
C SER A 67 -3.94 20.20 -11.58
N SER A 68 -3.07 20.93 -10.91
CA SER A 68 -1.82 21.43 -11.51
C SER A 68 -0.79 20.32 -11.81
N GLN A 69 -1.08 19.08 -11.43
CA GLN A 69 -0.22 17.91 -11.62
C GLN A 69 -0.76 16.95 -12.71
N LYS A 70 -1.56 17.45 -13.64
CA LYS A 70 -2.18 16.65 -14.71
C LYS A 70 -1.17 15.84 -15.56
N GLU A 71 0.06 16.33 -15.67
CA GLU A 71 1.16 15.65 -16.36
C GLU A 71 1.53 14.32 -15.68
N ALA A 72 1.14 14.11 -14.40
CA ALA A 72 1.33 12.81 -13.77
C ALA A 72 0.51 11.68 -14.42
N CYS A 73 -0.54 12.01 -15.18
CA CYS A 73 -1.29 11.00 -15.92
C CYS A 73 -0.48 10.38 -17.07
N ASP A 74 0.52 11.10 -17.58
CA ASP A 74 1.44 10.62 -18.63
C ASP A 74 2.49 9.64 -18.07
N LEU A 75 2.57 9.50 -16.74
CA LEU A 75 3.49 8.58 -16.06
C LEU A 75 2.92 7.17 -15.88
N GLN A 76 1.75 6.89 -16.40
CA GLN A 76 1.08 5.60 -16.28
C GLN A 76 1.62 4.61 -17.31
N ALA A 77 2.09 3.44 -16.86
CA ALA A 77 2.49 2.34 -17.73
C ALA A 77 1.31 1.42 -18.07
N ASP A 78 0.45 1.14 -17.08
CA ASP A 78 -0.78 0.36 -17.23
C ASP A 78 -1.84 0.92 -16.27
N ASP A 79 -3.07 0.39 -16.27
CA ASP A 79 -4.18 0.96 -15.48
C ASP A 79 -3.83 1.00 -13.99
N GLY A 80 -3.60 2.21 -13.50
CA GLY A 80 -3.19 2.47 -12.11
C GLY A 80 -1.75 2.13 -11.75
N GLU A 81 -0.90 1.70 -12.69
CA GLU A 81 0.52 1.44 -12.48
C GLU A 81 1.37 2.59 -13.03
N LEU A 82 2.35 3.05 -12.26
CA LEU A 82 3.31 4.05 -12.71
C LEU A 82 4.46 3.40 -13.50
N ASP A 83 4.88 4.05 -14.57
CA ASP A 83 6.07 3.68 -15.32
C ASP A 83 7.34 4.00 -14.51
N LEU A 84 7.96 2.97 -13.94
CA LEU A 84 9.19 3.13 -13.16
C LEU A 84 10.44 3.37 -14.03
N SER A 85 10.35 3.21 -15.34
CA SER A 85 11.41 3.58 -16.27
C SER A 85 11.52 5.10 -16.44
N ASP A 86 10.42 5.84 -16.17
CA ASP A 86 10.43 7.31 -16.11
C ASP A 86 10.77 7.80 -14.70
N PRO A 87 11.91 8.50 -14.52
CA PRO A 87 12.29 9.07 -13.22
C PRO A 87 11.26 10.03 -12.61
N GLN A 88 10.37 10.63 -13.41
CA GLN A 88 9.33 11.52 -12.93
C GLN A 88 8.27 10.77 -12.12
N SER A 89 8.05 9.48 -12.36
CA SER A 89 7.19 8.63 -11.55
C SER A 89 7.63 8.62 -10.08
N VAL A 90 8.92 8.41 -9.84
CA VAL A 90 9.47 8.42 -8.48
C VAL A 90 9.37 9.83 -7.86
N VAL A 91 9.64 10.88 -8.62
CA VAL A 91 9.51 12.28 -8.15
C VAL A 91 8.06 12.61 -7.77
N PHE A 92 7.09 12.14 -8.54
CA PHE A 92 5.67 12.32 -8.24
C PHE A 92 5.30 11.65 -6.91
N VAL A 93 5.67 10.39 -6.76
CA VAL A 93 5.40 9.62 -5.53
C VAL A 93 6.13 10.22 -4.32
N GLN A 94 7.38 10.67 -4.47
CA GLN A 94 8.11 11.34 -3.39
C GLN A 94 7.37 12.58 -2.86
N LYS A 95 6.79 13.38 -3.73
CA LYS A 95 5.99 14.55 -3.34
C LYS A 95 4.74 14.16 -2.55
N LEU A 96 4.06 13.07 -2.94
CA LEU A 96 2.94 12.53 -2.17
C LEU A 96 3.39 12.10 -0.77
N TYR A 97 4.45 11.32 -0.67
CA TYR A 97 4.97 10.88 0.63
C TYR A 97 5.49 12.03 1.49
N ASP A 98 6.04 13.08 0.91
CA ASP A 98 6.45 14.27 1.65
C ASP A 98 5.25 14.95 2.34
N GLU A 99 4.14 15.12 1.64
CA GLU A 99 2.93 15.70 2.18
C GLU A 99 2.29 14.80 3.26
N TYR A 100 2.09 13.53 2.96
CA TYR A 100 1.45 12.60 3.88
C TYR A 100 2.32 12.30 5.10
N ALA A 101 3.64 12.23 4.97
CA ALA A 101 4.52 12.09 6.11
C ALA A 101 4.40 13.28 7.08
N ALA A 102 4.19 14.49 6.58
CA ALA A 102 3.93 15.65 7.42
C ALA A 102 2.55 15.55 8.14
N LEU A 103 1.52 15.06 7.45
CA LEU A 103 0.19 14.86 8.01
C LEU A 103 0.17 13.79 9.10
N PHE A 104 0.87 12.67 8.88
CA PHE A 104 0.96 11.53 9.79
C PHE A 104 2.14 11.61 10.76
N GLN A 105 2.67 12.81 10.98
CA GLN A 105 3.72 13.02 11.97
C GLN A 105 3.27 12.50 13.35
N GLY A 106 4.12 11.68 13.97
CA GLY A 106 3.83 11.01 15.24
C GLY A 106 3.41 9.53 15.07
N CYS A 107 3.12 9.07 13.86
CA CYS A 107 3.05 7.66 13.57
C CYS A 107 4.46 7.05 13.52
N ARG A 108 4.58 5.82 13.98
CA ARG A 108 5.86 5.09 14.04
C ARG A 108 6.20 4.41 12.72
N TYR A 109 5.18 3.94 12.03
CA TYR A 109 5.29 3.15 10.81
C TYR A 109 4.68 3.90 9.64
N PHE A 110 5.12 3.57 8.42
CA PHE A 110 4.50 3.98 7.18
C PHE A 110 4.56 2.81 6.20
N HIS A 111 3.42 2.43 5.64
CA HIS A 111 3.33 1.39 4.62
C HIS A 111 3.32 2.03 3.23
N ILE A 112 4.12 1.51 2.32
CA ILE A 112 4.29 2.09 0.98
C ILE A 112 3.70 1.22 -0.13
N GLY A 113 2.85 0.24 0.22
CA GLY A 113 2.27 -0.67 -0.75
C GLY A 113 3.30 -1.63 -1.32
N CYS A 114 3.57 -1.51 -2.61
CA CYS A 114 4.49 -2.36 -3.37
C CYS A 114 3.93 -3.77 -3.62
N ASP A 115 2.65 -3.86 -3.94
CA ASP A 115 2.01 -5.07 -4.43
C ASP A 115 1.53 -4.88 -5.88
N GLU A 116 1.30 -6.00 -6.54
CA GLU A 116 0.62 -6.12 -7.83
C GLU A 116 1.10 -5.17 -8.95
N LEU A 117 2.39 -4.87 -8.97
CA LEU A 117 3.04 -4.16 -10.08
C LEU A 117 3.59 -5.18 -11.09
N PHE A 118 3.14 -5.09 -12.32
CA PHE A 118 3.49 -6.03 -13.40
C PHE A 118 4.30 -5.39 -14.52
N SER A 119 4.31 -4.07 -14.62
CA SER A 119 4.94 -3.31 -15.71
C SER A 119 6.45 -3.05 -15.52
N ALA A 120 7.01 -3.32 -14.33
CA ALA A 120 8.40 -2.95 -14.00
C ALA A 120 9.33 -4.16 -13.89
N THR A 121 10.61 -3.92 -14.15
CA THR A 121 11.69 -4.88 -13.93
C THR A 121 12.09 -4.98 -12.45
N ASP A 122 12.75 -6.07 -12.06
CA ASP A 122 13.32 -6.25 -10.71
C ASP A 122 14.30 -5.13 -10.32
N GLU A 123 15.01 -4.55 -11.28
CA GLU A 123 15.97 -3.46 -11.08
C GLU A 123 15.25 -2.15 -10.73
N GLU A 124 14.25 -1.78 -11.53
CA GLU A 124 13.43 -0.59 -11.33
C GLU A 124 12.68 -0.67 -10.00
N THR A 125 12.10 -1.83 -9.72
CA THR A 125 11.42 -2.11 -8.46
C THR A 125 12.36 -1.94 -7.25
N ALA A 126 13.57 -2.50 -7.31
CA ALA A 126 14.55 -2.35 -6.23
C ALA A 126 14.99 -0.88 -6.05
N ALA A 127 15.19 -0.16 -7.13
CA ALA A 127 15.54 1.26 -7.10
C ALA A 127 14.42 2.09 -6.47
N TYR A 128 13.17 1.88 -6.89
CA TYR A 128 11.98 2.51 -6.32
C TYR A 128 11.86 2.27 -4.81
N ILE A 129 11.83 1.01 -4.39
CA ILE A 129 11.72 0.65 -2.97
C ILE A 129 12.83 1.31 -2.15
N SER A 130 14.07 1.30 -2.66
CA SER A 130 15.21 1.89 -1.94
C SER A 130 15.09 3.40 -1.81
N GLN A 131 14.65 4.11 -2.85
CA GLN A 131 14.49 5.56 -2.83
C GLN A 131 13.35 5.99 -1.91
N ILE A 132 12.17 5.40 -2.04
CA ILE A 132 11.00 5.77 -1.25
C ILE A 132 11.18 5.37 0.22
N SER A 133 11.65 4.16 0.50
CA SER A 133 11.92 3.77 1.88
C SER A 133 13.00 4.61 2.53
N GLY A 134 14.04 4.98 1.78
CA GLY A 134 15.10 5.88 2.24
C GLY A 134 14.57 7.26 2.65
N LEU A 135 13.68 7.85 1.83
CA LEU A 135 13.01 9.11 2.13
C LEU A 135 12.24 9.06 3.46
N LEU A 136 11.41 8.04 3.63
CA LEU A 136 10.58 7.91 4.83
C LEU A 136 11.41 7.56 6.07
N MET A 137 12.46 6.74 5.93
CA MET A 137 13.38 6.45 7.04
C MET A 137 14.14 7.70 7.50
N GLN A 138 14.53 8.60 6.59
CA GLN A 138 15.13 9.89 6.96
C GLN A 138 14.15 10.79 7.74
N LYS A 139 12.85 10.63 7.52
CA LYS A 139 11.79 11.31 8.29
C LYS A 139 11.46 10.61 9.62
N GLY A 140 12.12 9.51 9.94
CA GLY A 140 11.99 8.78 11.20
C GLY A 140 10.99 7.63 11.20
N TYR A 141 10.42 7.27 10.06
CA TYR A 141 9.49 6.14 9.96
C TYR A 141 10.20 4.79 9.87
N THR A 142 9.60 3.76 10.44
CA THR A 142 9.85 2.38 10.06
C THR A 142 8.97 2.04 8.88
N VAL A 143 9.56 1.70 7.74
CA VAL A 143 8.83 1.46 6.49
C VAL A 143 8.36 0.02 6.43
N ARG A 144 7.13 -0.17 5.94
CA ARG A 144 6.52 -1.47 5.62
C ARG A 144 6.19 -1.55 4.14
N ILE A 145 6.29 -2.75 3.59
CA ILE A 145 5.89 -3.06 2.20
C ILE A 145 5.17 -4.40 2.13
N TRP A 146 4.33 -4.58 1.12
CA TRP A 146 3.85 -5.91 0.74
C TRP A 146 5.00 -6.74 0.14
N ASN A 147 4.83 -8.04 0.09
CA ASN A 147 5.91 -8.96 -0.30
C ASN A 147 6.05 -9.18 -1.81
N ASP A 148 5.09 -8.79 -2.61
CA ASP A 148 4.94 -9.17 -4.02
C ASP A 148 6.13 -8.83 -4.88
N LEU A 149 6.66 -7.62 -4.70
CA LEU A 149 7.78 -7.13 -5.49
C LEU A 149 9.15 -7.62 -4.98
N LEU A 150 9.16 -8.46 -3.95
CA LEU A 150 10.40 -9.03 -3.42
C LEU A 150 10.72 -10.35 -4.13
N THR A 151 11.67 -10.31 -5.05
CA THR A 151 12.11 -11.44 -5.84
C THR A 151 13.50 -11.94 -5.42
N LYS A 152 13.85 -13.15 -5.84
CA LYS A 152 15.20 -13.71 -5.64
C LYS A 152 16.29 -12.87 -6.32
N SER A 153 15.93 -12.13 -7.37
CA SER A 153 16.83 -11.28 -8.14
C SER A 153 17.11 -9.94 -7.45
N ASN A 154 16.10 -9.35 -6.80
CA ASN A 154 16.21 -8.00 -6.25
C ASN A 154 16.43 -7.95 -4.73
N ILE A 155 16.06 -8.99 -3.98
CA ILE A 155 16.02 -8.98 -2.51
C ILE A 155 17.34 -8.56 -1.84
N ARG A 156 18.46 -8.82 -2.47
CA ARG A 156 19.78 -8.46 -1.93
C ARG A 156 20.05 -6.95 -1.97
N LYS A 157 19.33 -6.21 -2.81
CA LYS A 157 19.41 -4.74 -2.95
C LYS A 157 18.51 -4.02 -1.95
N ILE A 158 17.56 -4.73 -1.35
CA ILE A 158 16.58 -4.16 -0.43
C ILE A 158 17.13 -4.10 1.00
N SER A 159 16.88 -2.96 1.66
CA SER A 159 17.31 -2.73 3.05
C SER A 159 16.61 -3.67 4.04
N ARG A 160 17.37 -4.31 4.92
CA ARG A 160 16.84 -5.16 6.01
C ARG A 160 16.12 -4.38 7.12
N LYS A 161 16.17 -3.04 7.07
CA LYS A 161 15.44 -2.17 7.99
C LYS A 161 13.95 -2.06 7.65
N ILE A 162 13.57 -2.47 6.43
CA ILE A 162 12.18 -2.53 5.98
C ILE A 162 11.51 -3.73 6.63
N GLN A 163 10.28 -3.56 7.13
CA GLN A 163 9.41 -4.64 7.56
C GLN A 163 8.57 -5.11 6.37
N VAL A 164 8.44 -6.42 6.22
CA VAL A 164 7.65 -7.02 5.14
C VAL A 164 6.34 -7.53 5.69
N THR A 165 5.23 -7.02 5.18
CA THR A 165 3.88 -7.53 5.39
C THR A 165 3.62 -8.60 4.35
N TYR A 166 3.65 -9.85 4.80
CA TYR A 166 3.59 -11.02 3.92
C TYR A 166 2.16 -11.54 3.83
N TRP A 167 1.51 -11.33 2.70
CA TRP A 167 0.12 -11.71 2.50
C TRP A 167 -0.06 -13.00 1.70
N SER A 168 0.74 -13.20 0.65
CA SER A 168 0.67 -14.41 -0.17
C SER A 168 2.01 -14.71 -0.86
N TYR A 169 2.27 -16.01 -1.08
CA TYR A 169 3.41 -16.44 -1.90
C TYR A 169 3.06 -16.39 -3.40
N ASP A 170 1.81 -16.63 -3.70
CA ASP A 170 1.30 -16.77 -5.07
C ASP A 170 0.64 -15.49 -5.61
N GLY A 171 0.28 -14.55 -4.73
CA GLY A 171 -0.66 -13.48 -5.03
C GLY A 171 -2.09 -14.01 -4.97
N ASP A 172 -2.96 -13.42 -5.76
CA ASP A 172 -4.39 -13.72 -5.83
C ASP A 172 -4.78 -14.61 -7.03
N THR A 173 -3.80 -15.07 -7.83
CA THR A 173 -4.08 -15.88 -9.02
C THR A 173 -4.54 -17.29 -8.67
N GLU A 174 -5.53 -17.80 -9.43
CA GLU A 174 -5.96 -19.19 -9.37
C GLU A 174 -5.28 -20.07 -10.44
N ASP A 175 -4.56 -19.47 -11.40
CA ASP A 175 -3.85 -20.18 -12.47
C ASP A 175 -2.65 -20.96 -11.92
N PRO A 176 -2.57 -22.29 -12.12
CA PRO A 176 -1.48 -23.12 -11.60
C PRO A 176 -0.10 -22.78 -12.18
N ASP A 177 -0.05 -22.39 -13.45
CA ASP A 177 1.20 -22.06 -14.13
C ASP A 177 1.73 -20.72 -13.63
N GLU A 178 0.83 -19.74 -13.44
CA GLU A 178 1.17 -18.46 -12.85
C GLU A 178 1.59 -18.61 -11.38
N LYS A 179 0.89 -19.39 -10.57
CA LYS A 179 1.31 -19.75 -9.21
C LYS A 179 2.74 -20.31 -9.19
N SER A 180 3.02 -21.25 -10.10
CA SER A 180 4.34 -21.86 -10.22
C SER A 180 5.42 -20.83 -10.60
N ALA A 181 5.14 -19.95 -11.56
CA ALA A 181 6.06 -18.90 -11.99
C ALA A 181 6.34 -17.89 -10.86
N ARG A 182 5.29 -17.45 -10.15
CA ARG A 182 5.43 -16.55 -8.99
C ARG A 182 6.27 -17.19 -7.88
N ARG A 183 6.05 -18.45 -7.52
CA ARG A 183 6.87 -19.19 -6.54
C ARG A 183 8.30 -19.39 -7.00
N ALA A 184 8.54 -19.52 -8.29
CA ALA A 184 9.89 -19.63 -8.82
C ALA A 184 10.69 -18.33 -8.67
N SER A 185 10.06 -17.17 -8.80
CA SER A 185 10.71 -15.85 -8.75
C SER A 185 10.67 -15.20 -7.36
N ARG A 186 9.57 -15.27 -6.64
CA ARG A 186 9.35 -14.57 -5.35
C ARG A 186 10.16 -15.19 -4.20
N VAL A 187 10.35 -14.40 -3.15
CA VAL A 187 11.01 -14.84 -1.90
C VAL A 187 9.93 -15.26 -0.90
N SER A 188 10.03 -16.47 -0.35
CA SER A 188 9.09 -16.95 0.66
C SER A 188 9.29 -16.24 2.02
N ALA A 189 8.27 -16.28 2.88
CA ALA A 189 8.35 -15.72 4.24
C ALA A 189 9.54 -16.28 5.04
N ALA A 190 9.76 -17.60 4.96
CA ALA A 190 10.89 -18.25 5.62
C ALA A 190 12.26 -17.79 5.08
N GLN A 191 12.35 -17.58 3.77
CA GLN A 191 13.57 -17.04 3.16
C GLN A 191 13.81 -15.60 3.56
N LEU A 192 12.77 -14.73 3.58
CA LEU A 192 12.87 -13.36 4.07
C LEU A 192 13.38 -13.31 5.51
N GLN A 193 12.81 -14.14 6.39
CA GLN A 193 13.24 -14.24 7.77
C GLN A 193 14.70 -14.71 7.89
N SER A 194 15.11 -15.70 7.10
CA SER A 194 16.50 -16.20 7.07
C SER A 194 17.48 -15.14 6.57
N LEU A 195 17.03 -14.23 5.71
CA LEU A 195 17.82 -13.09 5.22
C LEU A 195 17.86 -11.92 6.21
N GLY A 196 17.17 -12.02 7.35
CA GLY A 196 17.18 -11.02 8.41
C GLY A 196 16.12 -9.91 8.27
N PHE A 197 15.10 -10.09 7.44
CA PHE A 197 13.94 -9.21 7.42
C PHE A 197 13.02 -9.48 8.62
N GLN A 198 12.39 -8.43 9.13
CA GLN A 198 11.23 -8.59 10.00
C GLN A 198 10.00 -8.84 9.13
N VAL A 199 9.38 -9.99 9.31
CA VAL A 199 8.20 -10.42 8.54
C VAL A 199 6.98 -10.40 9.44
N LEU A 200 5.91 -9.76 8.96
CA LEU A 200 4.60 -9.72 9.58
C LEU A 200 3.66 -10.55 8.70
N LEU A 201 3.03 -11.57 9.26
CA LEU A 201 2.16 -12.46 8.49
C LEU A 201 0.73 -11.86 8.42
N TYR A 202 0.31 -11.56 7.20
CA TYR A 202 -1.01 -11.02 6.84
C TYR A 202 -1.74 -12.01 5.91
N ASN A 203 -1.65 -13.28 6.20
CA ASN A 203 -2.11 -14.37 5.35
C ASN A 203 -3.49 -14.10 4.74
N SER A 204 -3.54 -13.91 3.42
CA SER A 204 -4.76 -13.56 2.69
C SER A 204 -5.80 -14.69 2.67
N TYR A 205 -5.38 -15.94 2.79
CA TYR A 205 -6.30 -17.08 2.80
C TYR A 205 -7.17 -17.14 4.07
N TYR A 206 -6.68 -16.61 5.21
CA TYR A 206 -7.36 -16.76 6.51
C TYR A 206 -7.66 -15.43 7.19
N LEU A 207 -6.96 -14.36 6.83
CA LEU A 207 -7.04 -13.08 7.54
C LEU A 207 -7.59 -11.94 6.67
N TYR A 208 -7.87 -12.20 5.39
CA TYR A 208 -8.33 -11.20 4.46
C TYR A 208 -9.86 -11.15 4.44
N TYR A 209 -10.42 -10.01 4.84
CA TYR A 209 -11.86 -9.79 4.85
C TYR A 209 -12.18 -8.40 4.31
N ILE A 210 -12.87 -8.37 3.18
CA ILE A 210 -13.42 -7.12 2.62
C ILE A 210 -14.91 -7.09 2.95
N PRO A 211 -15.36 -6.20 3.86
CA PRO A 211 -16.77 -6.04 4.12
C PRO A 211 -17.45 -5.45 2.87
N SER A 212 -18.40 -6.18 2.32
CA SER A 212 -19.24 -5.73 1.22
C SER A 212 -20.68 -6.15 1.47
N ALA A 213 -21.62 -5.54 0.74
CA ALA A 213 -23.03 -5.93 0.83
C ALA A 213 -23.26 -7.41 0.46
N ASP A 214 -22.40 -7.96 -0.41
CA ASP A 214 -22.48 -9.32 -0.88
C ASP A 214 -21.77 -10.32 0.04
N ASN A 215 -20.76 -9.87 0.82
CA ASN A 215 -19.92 -10.71 1.68
C ASN A 215 -20.17 -10.53 3.18
N ASP A 216 -21.13 -9.70 3.57
CA ASP A 216 -21.40 -9.41 4.99
C ASP A 216 -22.52 -10.28 5.59
N SER A 217 -22.74 -11.46 5.03
CA SER A 217 -23.69 -12.42 5.60
C SER A 217 -23.16 -13.02 6.90
N THR A 218 -24.06 -13.46 7.78
CA THR A 218 -23.68 -14.16 9.02
C THR A 218 -22.97 -15.47 8.68
N GLU A 219 -23.29 -16.08 7.54
CA GLU A 219 -22.72 -17.34 7.08
C GLU A 219 -21.28 -17.17 6.62
N ASP A 220 -20.97 -16.13 5.86
CA ASP A 220 -19.60 -15.82 5.41
C ASP A 220 -18.69 -15.55 6.60
N ARG A 221 -19.16 -14.76 7.58
CA ARG A 221 -18.40 -14.49 8.81
C ARG A 221 -18.16 -15.76 9.63
N ALA A 222 -19.16 -16.64 9.72
CA ALA A 222 -19.02 -17.90 10.42
C ALA A 222 -18.05 -18.85 9.71
N TYR A 223 -18.09 -18.88 8.36
CA TYR A 223 -17.14 -19.64 7.55
C TYR A 223 -15.71 -19.19 7.83
N MET A 224 -15.41 -17.90 7.70
CA MET A 224 -14.07 -17.36 7.93
C MET A 224 -13.53 -17.65 9.34
N VAL A 225 -14.37 -17.49 10.37
CA VAL A 225 -13.98 -17.81 11.76
C VAL A 225 -13.70 -19.28 11.96
N ASN A 226 -14.49 -20.15 11.34
CA ASN A 226 -14.30 -21.59 11.46
C ASN A 226 -13.07 -22.07 10.68
N ASP A 227 -12.84 -21.53 9.51
CA ASP A 227 -11.67 -21.81 8.69
C ASP A 227 -10.39 -21.35 9.39
N LEU A 228 -10.38 -20.14 9.95
CA LEU A 228 -9.28 -19.65 10.76
C LEU A 228 -8.97 -20.57 11.95
N LYS A 229 -10.00 -21.02 12.69
CA LYS A 229 -9.82 -21.94 13.83
C LYS A 229 -9.28 -23.31 13.43
N ALA A 230 -9.58 -23.75 12.21
CA ALA A 230 -9.15 -25.06 11.73
C ALA A 230 -7.68 -25.07 11.28
N HIS A 231 -7.14 -23.91 10.86
CA HIS A 231 -5.84 -23.81 10.18
C HIS A 231 -4.81 -22.91 10.89
N TRP A 232 -5.20 -22.24 11.97
CA TRP A 232 -4.30 -21.38 12.73
C TRP A 232 -3.59 -22.10 13.90
#